data_c4b1ff8931c6b85efc83fa1c8beb0898
#
_entry.id   c4b1ff8931c6b85efc83fa1c8beb0898
#
_cell.length_a   1.000
_cell.length_b   1.000
_cell.length_c   1.000
_cell.angle_alpha   90.00
_cell.angle_beta   90.00
_cell.angle_gamma   90.00
#
_symmetry.space_group_name_H-M   'P 1'
#
loop_
_entity.id
_entity.type
_entity.pdbx_description
1 polymer ?
#
loop_
_entity_poly.entity_id
_entity_poly.type
_entity_poly.pdbx_seq_one_letter_code
_entity_poly.pdbx_strand_id
1 'polypeptide(L)'
;MKIFYLTFFVAIIYGQNSNSIMQATAALNAGMFEEALIHIIEAEKEDPANPNVYQMKALLHEALSQPKEALEAWKYCLKYSKDKKVKRQAKNHIKVLSYEL
;
A
#
# COMPACT_ATOMS: atom_id res chain seq x y z
N MET A 1 16.67 34.86 0.18
CA MET A 1 17.02 33.55 0.68
C MET A 1 16.00 32.96 1.68
N LYS A 2 15.52 33.74 2.65
CA LYS A 2 14.54 33.26 3.64
C LYS A 2 13.22 32.83 3.00
N ILE A 3 12.75 33.54 1.99
CA ILE A 3 11.50 33.24 1.27
C ILE A 3 11.63 31.92 0.52
N PHE A 4 12.81 31.63 -0.02
CA PHE A 4 13.11 30.41 -0.75
C PHE A 4 13.04 29.17 0.16
N TYR A 5 13.59 29.26 1.37
CA TYR A 5 13.53 28.18 2.34
C TYR A 5 12.10 27.92 2.84
N LEU A 6 11.32 28.97 3.02
CA LEU A 6 9.91 28.86 3.42
C LEU A 6 9.09 28.14 2.35
N THR A 7 9.30 28.47 1.09
CA THR A 7 8.61 27.83 -0.02
C THR A 7 8.95 26.34 -0.11
N PHE A 8 10.22 25.99 0.08
CA PHE A 8 10.69 24.62 0.08
C PHE A 8 10.07 23.82 1.25
N PHE A 9 10.04 24.41 2.43
CA PHE A 9 9.47 23.80 3.63
C PHE A 9 7.97 23.53 3.46
N VAL A 10 7.23 24.47 2.90
CA VAL A 10 5.80 24.33 2.62
C VAL A 10 5.56 23.21 1.61
N ALA A 11 6.38 23.11 0.57
CA ALA A 11 6.29 22.04 -0.42
C ALA A 11 6.48 20.65 0.23
N ILE A 12 7.42 20.54 1.16
CA ILE A 12 7.65 19.28 1.89
C ILE A 12 6.42 18.92 2.73
N ILE A 13 5.84 19.88 3.44
CA ILE A 13 4.65 19.65 4.27
C ILE A 13 3.48 19.17 3.41
N TYR A 14 3.22 19.82 2.31
CA TYR A 14 2.15 19.41 1.39
C TYR A 14 2.43 18.05 0.75
N GLY A 15 3.69 17.76 0.44
CA GLY A 15 4.09 16.46 -0.07
C GLY A 15 3.87 15.32 0.92
N GLN A 16 4.03 15.60 2.23
CA GLN A 16 3.79 14.59 3.27
C GLN A 16 2.30 14.32 3.51
N ASN A 17 1.43 15.31 3.32
CA ASN A 17 0.02 15.21 3.66
C ASN A 17 -0.86 14.51 2.63
N SER A 18 -0.38 14.29 1.41
CA SER A 18 -1.29 13.88 0.34
C SER A 18 -0.88 12.65 -0.44
N ASN A 19 0.21 11.95 -0.10
CA ASN A 19 0.83 11.10 -1.11
C ASN A 19 1.45 9.79 -0.64
N SER A 20 1.02 9.22 0.48
CA SER A 20 1.58 7.94 0.90
C SER A 20 1.35 6.85 -0.13
N ILE A 21 0.16 6.80 -0.75
CA ILE A 21 -0.14 5.85 -1.82
C ILE A 21 0.70 6.13 -3.07
N MET A 22 0.85 7.40 -3.45
CA MET A 22 1.68 7.77 -4.60
C MET A 22 3.15 7.42 -4.38
N GLN A 23 3.66 7.69 -3.18
CA GLN A 23 5.03 7.34 -2.82
C GLN A 23 5.24 5.83 -2.83
N ALA A 24 4.26 5.08 -2.31
CA ALA A 24 4.28 3.62 -2.35
C ALA A 24 4.29 3.12 -3.79
N THR A 25 3.46 3.69 -4.64
CA THR A 25 3.37 3.32 -6.06
C THR A 25 4.69 3.60 -6.78
N ALA A 26 5.28 4.76 -6.54
CA ALA A 26 6.57 5.12 -7.14
C ALA A 26 7.68 4.16 -6.70
N ALA A 27 7.75 3.85 -5.42
CA ALA A 27 8.73 2.90 -4.89
C ALA A 27 8.51 1.49 -5.44
N LEU A 28 7.25 1.05 -5.54
CA LEU A 28 6.90 -0.25 -6.13
C LEU A 28 7.37 -0.32 -7.59
N ASN A 29 7.09 0.70 -8.36
CA ASN A 29 7.50 0.76 -9.77
C ASN A 29 9.02 0.78 -9.94
N ALA A 30 9.74 1.29 -8.96
CA ALA A 30 11.20 1.30 -8.93
C ALA A 30 11.80 -0.01 -8.39
N GLY A 31 10.96 -0.96 -7.98
CA GLY A 31 11.42 -2.22 -7.38
C GLY A 31 11.89 -2.11 -5.95
N MET A 32 11.60 -0.98 -5.29
CA MET A 32 12.00 -0.70 -3.91
C MET A 32 10.87 -1.15 -2.97
N PHE A 33 10.74 -2.46 -2.79
CA PHE A 33 9.57 -3.06 -2.13
C PHE A 33 9.48 -2.74 -0.64
N GLU A 34 10.61 -2.76 0.08
CA GLU A 34 10.61 -2.43 1.50
C GLU A 34 10.24 -0.97 1.73
N GLU A 35 10.75 -0.07 0.90
CA GLU A 35 10.40 1.35 0.97
C GLU A 35 8.93 1.57 0.62
N ALA A 36 8.44 0.90 -0.42
CA ALA A 36 7.03 0.96 -0.79
C ALA A 36 6.14 0.51 0.38
N LEU A 37 6.55 -0.53 1.10
CA LEU A 37 5.80 -1.04 2.24
C LEU A 37 5.73 -0.02 3.38
N ILE A 38 6.81 0.72 3.63
CA ILE A 38 6.81 1.80 4.63
C ILE A 38 5.74 2.84 4.28
N HIS A 39 5.69 3.27 3.03
CA HIS A 39 4.71 4.25 2.57
C HIS A 39 3.28 3.72 2.62
N ILE A 40 3.06 2.45 2.29
CA ILE A 40 1.72 1.88 2.32
C ILE A 40 1.22 1.68 3.76
N ILE A 41 2.09 1.41 4.72
CA ILE A 41 1.75 1.36 6.13
C ILE A 41 1.28 2.74 6.61
N GLU A 42 1.93 3.80 6.18
CA GLU A 42 1.48 5.17 6.47
C GLU A 42 0.10 5.44 5.85
N ALA A 43 -0.11 5.00 4.62
CA ALA A 43 -1.41 5.13 3.96
C ALA A 43 -2.51 4.37 4.71
N GLU A 44 -2.20 3.21 5.26
CA GLU A 44 -3.14 2.44 6.08
C GLU A 44 -3.56 3.20 7.33
N LYS A 45 -2.63 3.89 7.99
CA LYS A 45 -2.94 4.73 9.15
C LYS A 45 -3.86 5.89 8.79
N GLU A 46 -3.65 6.47 7.61
CA GLU A 46 -4.44 7.61 7.13
C GLU A 46 -5.86 7.18 6.72
N ASP A 47 -6.00 5.98 6.15
CA ASP A 47 -7.29 5.49 5.63
C ASP A 47 -7.38 3.97 5.85
N PRO A 48 -7.75 3.54 7.07
CA PRO A 48 -7.70 2.12 7.45
C PRO A 48 -8.77 1.24 6.81
N ALA A 49 -9.70 1.81 6.06
CA ALA A 49 -10.74 1.05 5.35
C ALA A 49 -10.61 1.13 3.83
N ASN A 50 -9.46 1.59 3.33
CA ASN A 50 -9.26 1.73 1.90
C ASN A 50 -8.78 0.39 1.29
N PRO A 51 -9.58 -0.27 0.45
CA PRO A 51 -9.21 -1.57 -0.11
C PRO A 51 -7.98 -1.51 -1.01
N ASN A 52 -7.73 -0.36 -1.66
CA ASN A 52 -6.55 -0.20 -2.53
C ASN A 52 -5.25 -0.24 -1.72
N VAL A 53 -5.28 0.28 -0.50
CA VAL A 53 -4.14 0.22 0.42
C VAL A 53 -3.80 -1.24 0.74
N TYR A 54 -4.80 -2.03 1.08
CA TYR A 54 -4.60 -3.44 1.41
C TYR A 54 -4.22 -4.27 0.20
N GLN A 55 -4.75 -3.95 -0.97
CA GLN A 55 -4.36 -4.60 -2.22
C GLN A 55 -2.87 -4.41 -2.48
N MET A 56 -2.39 -3.17 -2.39
CA MET A 56 -0.98 -2.88 -2.58
C MET A 56 -0.10 -3.50 -1.50
N LYS A 57 -0.56 -3.43 -0.24
CA LYS A 57 0.14 -4.06 0.89
C LYS A 57 0.30 -5.56 0.67
N ALA A 58 -0.74 -6.22 0.22
CA ALA A 58 -0.71 -7.65 -0.08
C ALA A 58 0.29 -7.98 -1.19
N LEU A 59 0.26 -7.22 -2.28
CA LEU A 59 1.19 -7.42 -3.40
C LEU A 59 2.64 -7.20 -2.97
N LEU A 60 2.89 -6.21 -2.12
CA LEU A 60 4.22 -5.94 -1.59
C LEU A 60 4.72 -7.09 -0.70
N HIS A 61 3.87 -7.61 0.16
CA HIS A 61 4.24 -8.75 0.99
C HIS A 61 4.51 -10.01 0.16
N GLU A 62 3.75 -10.23 -0.92
CA GLU A 62 4.04 -11.32 -1.85
C GLU A 62 5.40 -11.13 -2.52
N ALA A 63 5.70 -9.89 -2.97
CA ALA A 63 6.98 -9.57 -3.59
C ALA A 63 8.16 -9.79 -2.63
N LEU A 64 7.93 -9.60 -1.33
CA LEU A 64 8.94 -9.82 -0.29
C LEU A 64 8.94 -11.25 0.27
N SER A 65 8.21 -12.15 -0.35
CA SER A 65 8.09 -13.56 0.08
C SER A 65 7.58 -13.69 1.52
N GLN A 66 6.57 -12.90 1.84
CA GLN A 66 5.93 -12.87 3.16
C GLN A 66 4.46 -13.31 3.03
N PRO A 67 4.21 -14.62 2.85
CA PRO A 67 2.87 -15.09 2.51
C PRO A 67 1.82 -14.92 3.62
N LYS A 68 2.22 -14.99 4.88
CA LYS A 68 1.28 -14.79 5.99
C LYS A 68 0.74 -13.37 6.02
N GLU A 69 1.63 -12.41 5.89
CA GLU A 69 1.29 -10.99 5.86
C GLU A 69 0.47 -10.66 4.61
N ALA A 70 0.83 -11.25 3.48
CA ALA A 70 0.09 -11.10 2.23
C ALA A 70 -1.34 -11.63 2.36
N LEU A 71 -1.50 -12.82 2.95
CA LEU A 71 -2.81 -13.43 3.17
C LEU A 71 -3.71 -12.52 4.00
N GLU A 72 -3.19 -11.99 5.10
CA GLU A 72 -3.93 -11.08 5.96
C GLU A 72 -4.36 -9.83 5.22
N ALA A 73 -3.44 -9.22 4.47
CA ALA A 73 -3.74 -8.02 3.69
C ALA A 73 -4.81 -8.28 2.62
N TRP A 74 -4.76 -9.42 1.94
CA TRP A 74 -5.81 -9.79 0.98
C TRP A 74 -7.17 -9.96 1.64
N LYS A 75 -7.22 -10.50 2.86
CA LYS A 75 -8.47 -10.63 3.60
C LYS A 75 -9.08 -9.27 3.93
N TYR A 76 -8.27 -8.29 4.33
CA TYR A 76 -8.73 -6.92 4.53
C TYR A 76 -9.18 -6.27 3.22
N CYS A 77 -8.44 -6.49 2.15
CA CYS A 77 -8.81 -6.01 0.81
C CYS A 77 -10.20 -6.53 0.43
N LEU A 78 -10.44 -7.83 0.61
CA LEU A 78 -11.75 -8.44 0.35
C LEU A 78 -12.85 -7.85 1.20
N LYS A 79 -12.56 -7.62 2.48
CA LYS A 79 -13.53 -7.06 3.44
C LYS A 79 -14.00 -5.67 3.05
N TYR A 80 -13.09 -4.81 2.60
CA TYR A 80 -13.39 -3.40 2.33
C TYR A 80 -13.74 -3.09 0.89
N SER A 81 -13.38 -3.96 -0.05
CA SER A 81 -13.62 -3.69 -1.47
C SER A 81 -15.09 -3.86 -1.85
N LYS A 82 -15.56 -2.97 -2.71
CA LYS A 82 -16.87 -3.05 -3.36
C LYS A 82 -16.74 -3.39 -4.84
N ASP A 83 -15.51 -3.41 -5.36
CA ASP A 83 -15.21 -3.71 -6.76
C ASP A 83 -15.16 -5.23 -6.95
N LYS A 84 -15.96 -5.74 -7.89
CA LYS A 84 -16.05 -7.18 -8.16
C LYS A 84 -14.74 -7.78 -8.65
N LYS A 85 -13.98 -7.03 -9.45
CA LYS A 85 -12.69 -7.49 -9.96
C LYS A 85 -11.66 -7.61 -8.85
N VAL A 86 -11.60 -6.62 -7.98
CA VAL A 86 -10.70 -6.62 -6.82
C VAL A 86 -11.06 -7.74 -5.87
N LYS A 87 -12.35 -7.94 -5.60
CA LYS A 87 -12.82 -9.06 -4.76
C LYS A 87 -12.40 -10.40 -5.33
N ARG A 88 -12.54 -10.58 -6.64
CA ARG A 88 -12.14 -11.83 -7.32
C ARG A 88 -10.63 -12.04 -7.18
N GLN A 89 -9.85 -11.00 -7.41
CA GLN A 89 -8.40 -11.05 -7.24
C GLN A 89 -8.04 -11.46 -5.81
N ALA A 90 -8.64 -10.80 -4.83
CA ALA A 90 -8.37 -11.09 -3.41
C ALA A 90 -8.72 -12.55 -3.07
N LYS A 91 -9.88 -13.03 -3.51
CA LYS A 91 -10.31 -14.42 -3.28
C LYS A 91 -9.32 -15.42 -3.88
N ASN A 92 -8.83 -15.14 -5.10
CA ASN A 92 -7.88 -16.03 -5.77
C ASN A 92 -6.55 -16.08 -5.02
N HIS A 93 -6.02 -14.94 -4.61
CA HIS A 93 -4.79 -14.88 -3.84
C HIS A 93 -4.93 -15.54 -2.47
N ILE A 94 -6.05 -15.31 -1.79
CA ILE A 94 -6.35 -15.95 -0.50
C ILE A 94 -6.33 -17.47 -0.65
N LYS A 95 -6.97 -17.98 -1.69
CA LYS A 95 -7.02 -19.40 -1.96
C LYS A 95 -5.63 -20.01 -2.14
N VAL A 96 -4.83 -19.40 -3.02
CA VAL A 96 -3.47 -19.88 -3.31
C VAL A 96 -2.58 -19.79 -2.08
N LEU A 97 -2.59 -18.65 -1.38
CA LEU A 97 -1.75 -18.44 -0.21
C LEU A 97 -2.14 -19.36 0.96
N SER A 98 -3.43 -19.68 1.08
CA SER A 98 -3.90 -20.60 2.11
C SER A 98 -3.37 -22.02 1.92
N TYR A 99 -3.13 -22.43 0.68
CA TYR A 99 -2.52 -23.73 0.39
C TYR A 99 -1.03 -23.78 0.72
N GLU A 100 -0.36 -22.66 0.65
CA GLU A 100 1.08 -22.56 0.93
C GLU A 100 1.40 -22.54 2.42
N LEU A 101 0.42 -22.24 3.23
CA LEU A 101 0.55 -22.14 4.68
C LEU A 101 -0.07 -23.36 5.36
#